data_ea874ae396197708e941207dba6f1c57
#
_entry.id   ea874ae396197708e941207dba6f1c57
#
_cell.length_a   1.000
_cell.length_b   1.000
_cell.length_c   1.000
_cell.angle_alpha   90.00
_cell.angle_beta   90.00
_cell.angle_gamma   90.00
#
_symmetry.space_group_name_H-M   'P 1'
#
loop_
_entity.id
_entity.type
_entity.pdbx_description
1 polymer ?
#
loop_
_entity_poly.entity_id
_entity_poly.type
_entity_poly.pdbx_seq_one_letter_code
_entity_poly.pdbx_strand_id
1 'polypeptide(L)'
;MAIELNRRFVECNDDEKSDPDLVARFGHSEATRGWDDLLNLRRVVLLAEAGSGKTTEMTACARHQLDAGYHSFYATLEDVGRSGLEGALRPVDRARLSAWLASEEDGWLFIDSVDEAKHGGIKLRIALRAIADTITGAERRAHIVLSGRYTDWQFRKDLAQLNEELPIPTDQVLPPPPTPDALVISTIHRERPKAPPPLEKAIVVVMTGLDAERVRLFAKGKNVQNLDAFIGQIEAANLWQFARRPLDLDWLVEFWLCHARLGSLAEMLEVCLAERLQESNLDRARQDTLDVARAMNAIERIGAAMVFGRKTTTRVPDAEITLSADPSSLDIADVLPDWSSQDRSLLLLRAVFDPATLGRARFHNDNQAVV
;
A
#
# COMPACT_ATOMS: atom_id res chain seq x y z
N MET A 1 -2.34 -12.38 -15.04
CA MET A 1 -1.00 -11.81 -15.30
C MET A 1 -1.05 -10.35 -14.86
N ALA A 2 -0.14 -9.87 -14.02
CA ALA A 2 -0.12 -8.46 -13.63
C ALA A 2 0.21 -7.59 -14.86
N ILE A 3 -0.48 -6.46 -15.00
CA ILE A 3 -0.23 -5.51 -16.09
C ILE A 3 0.94 -4.62 -15.64
N GLU A 4 2.00 -4.60 -16.41
CA GLU A 4 3.14 -3.73 -16.13
C GLU A 4 2.81 -2.29 -16.53
N LEU A 5 2.75 -1.41 -15.54
CA LEU A 5 2.31 -0.03 -15.71
C LEU A 5 3.44 1.00 -15.72
N ASN A 6 4.69 0.57 -15.56
CA ASN A 6 5.84 1.49 -15.50
C ASN A 6 5.60 2.68 -14.55
N ARG A 7 5.23 2.38 -13.30
CA ARG A 7 4.82 3.38 -12.31
C ARG A 7 5.90 4.44 -12.08
N ARG A 8 5.44 5.62 -11.72
CA ARG A 8 6.31 6.76 -11.41
C ARG A 8 6.13 7.18 -9.95
N PHE A 9 7.20 7.70 -9.41
CA PHE A 9 7.32 8.08 -8.00
C PHE A 9 7.93 9.48 -7.91
N VAL A 10 7.41 10.28 -6.99
CA VAL A 10 7.92 11.62 -6.68
C VAL A 10 8.49 11.60 -5.27
N GLU A 11 9.69 12.13 -5.10
CA GLU A 11 10.30 12.28 -3.79
C GLU A 11 9.52 13.30 -2.95
N CYS A 12 9.26 12.96 -1.68
CA CYS A 12 8.53 13.79 -0.74
C CYS A 12 9.43 14.14 0.44
N ASN A 13 9.64 15.44 0.68
CA ASN A 13 10.43 15.97 1.80
C ASN A 13 9.53 16.59 2.86
N ASP A 14 9.97 16.57 4.14
CA ASP A 14 9.23 17.11 5.28
C ASP A 14 8.97 18.64 5.18
N ASP A 15 9.84 19.37 4.47
CA ASP A 15 9.76 20.84 4.32
C ASP A 15 8.72 21.28 3.29
N GLU A 16 8.35 20.42 2.37
CA GLU A 16 7.21 20.65 1.50
C GLU A 16 5.97 20.22 2.28
N LYS A 17 5.21 21.18 2.76
CA LYS A 17 3.80 21.02 3.15
C LYS A 17 2.96 20.63 1.92
N SER A 18 3.51 19.84 1.05
CA SER A 18 2.86 19.25 -0.09
C SER A 18 1.88 18.26 0.51
N ASP A 19 0.62 18.66 0.50
CA ASP A 19 -0.47 17.73 0.64
C ASP A 19 -0.12 16.52 -0.26
N PRO A 20 0.14 15.33 0.28
CA PRO A 20 0.53 14.17 -0.52
C PRO A 20 -0.49 13.89 -1.63
N ASP A 21 -1.76 14.27 -1.44
CA ASP A 21 -2.79 14.29 -2.46
C ASP A 21 -2.43 15.21 -3.63
N LEU A 22 -1.85 16.37 -3.38
CA LEU A 22 -1.41 17.28 -4.44
C LEU A 22 -0.20 16.70 -5.18
N VAL A 23 0.74 16.08 -4.47
CA VAL A 23 1.89 15.42 -5.11
C VAL A 23 1.44 14.22 -5.94
N ALA A 24 0.53 13.39 -5.44
CA ALA A 24 -0.01 12.26 -6.18
C ALA A 24 -0.83 12.68 -7.41
N ARG A 25 -1.54 13.82 -7.34
CA ARG A 25 -2.38 14.37 -8.42
C ARG A 25 -1.62 15.21 -9.43
N PHE A 26 -0.65 16.00 -8.99
CA PHE A 26 0.03 17.03 -9.80
C PHE A 26 1.53 16.77 -9.98
N GLY A 27 2.07 15.68 -9.46
CA GLY A 27 3.48 15.30 -9.57
C GLY A 27 3.96 15.00 -11.00
N HIS A 28 3.50 15.74 -11.97
CA HIS A 28 4.05 15.76 -13.33
C HIS A 28 5.30 16.65 -13.44
N SER A 29 5.84 17.09 -12.32
CA SER A 29 7.08 17.85 -12.21
C SER A 29 8.29 16.99 -12.63
N GLU A 30 9.30 17.65 -13.16
CA GLU A 30 10.44 17.14 -13.94
C GLU A 30 11.31 16.05 -13.28
N ALA A 31 11.09 15.67 -12.03
CA ALA A 31 11.92 14.72 -11.28
C ALA A 31 11.14 13.49 -10.79
N THR A 32 10.50 12.77 -11.72
CA THR A 32 9.89 11.47 -11.36
C THR A 32 10.91 10.35 -11.47
N ARG A 33 10.93 9.43 -10.47
CA ARG A 33 11.73 8.21 -10.46
C ARG A 33 10.94 7.02 -10.99
N GLY A 34 11.61 6.04 -11.56
CA GLY A 34 11.08 4.71 -11.85
C GLY A 34 11.48 3.70 -10.78
N TRP A 35 11.06 2.44 -10.95
CA TRP A 35 11.52 1.36 -10.09
C TRP A 35 13.04 1.16 -10.14
N ASP A 36 13.66 1.28 -11.34
CA ASP A 36 15.11 1.15 -11.49
C ASP A 36 15.88 2.14 -10.61
N ASP A 37 15.37 3.37 -10.49
CA ASP A 37 15.97 4.38 -9.62
C ASP A 37 15.81 4.02 -8.14
N LEU A 38 14.63 3.50 -7.75
CA LEU A 38 14.34 3.15 -6.35
C LEU A 38 15.09 1.90 -5.89
N LEU A 39 15.28 0.93 -6.77
CA LEU A 39 16.00 -0.32 -6.47
C LEU A 39 17.50 -0.11 -6.22
N ASN A 40 18.05 1.00 -6.69
CA ASN A 40 19.43 1.39 -6.39
C ASN A 40 19.59 2.05 -5.00
N LEU A 41 18.50 2.41 -4.34
CA LEU A 41 18.51 3.03 -3.02
C LEU A 41 18.49 1.98 -1.91
N ARG A 42 19.15 2.27 -0.79
CA ARG A 42 19.23 1.31 0.34
C ARG A 42 17.97 1.26 1.19
N ARG A 43 17.30 2.39 1.38
CA ARG A 43 16.06 2.48 2.19
C ARG A 43 15.06 3.39 1.49
N VAL A 44 13.91 2.85 1.15
CA VAL A 44 12.83 3.57 0.46
C VAL A 44 11.53 3.38 1.23
N VAL A 45 10.79 4.45 1.41
CA VAL A 45 9.40 4.42 1.89
C VAL A 45 8.51 4.83 0.74
N LEU A 46 7.64 3.94 0.31
CA LEU A 46 6.70 4.14 -0.77
C LEU A 46 5.32 4.42 -0.21
N LEU A 47 4.85 5.64 -0.37
CA LEU A 47 3.53 6.06 0.11
C LEU A 47 2.55 6.14 -1.06
N ALA A 48 1.31 5.73 -0.85
CA ALA A 48 0.26 5.87 -1.84
C ALA A 48 -1.13 5.73 -1.21
N GLU A 49 -2.16 6.12 -1.95
CA GLU A 49 -3.56 5.95 -1.57
C GLU A 49 -4.00 4.47 -1.56
N ALA A 50 -5.14 4.22 -0.92
CA ALA A 50 -5.87 2.97 -1.09
C ALA A 50 -6.27 2.79 -2.57
N GLY A 51 -6.22 1.55 -3.07
CA GLY A 51 -6.58 1.26 -4.46
C GLY A 51 -5.58 1.73 -5.52
N SER A 52 -4.44 2.31 -5.13
CA SER A 52 -3.38 2.75 -6.04
C SER A 52 -2.57 1.61 -6.66
N GLY A 53 -2.72 0.38 -6.16
CA GLY A 53 -2.00 -0.80 -6.64
C GLY A 53 -0.63 -1.03 -5.95
N LYS A 54 -0.36 -0.44 -4.77
CA LYS A 54 0.90 -0.64 -4.03
C LYS A 54 1.32 -2.09 -3.91
N THR A 55 0.46 -2.92 -3.35
CA THR A 55 0.72 -4.36 -3.14
C THR A 55 1.02 -5.08 -4.44
N THR A 56 0.29 -4.74 -5.51
CA THR A 56 0.51 -5.31 -6.85
C THR A 56 1.89 -4.92 -7.39
N GLU A 57 2.27 -3.65 -7.27
CA GLU A 57 3.58 -3.15 -7.70
C GLU A 57 4.72 -3.75 -6.87
N MET A 58 4.59 -3.79 -5.54
CA MET A 58 5.58 -4.38 -4.63
C MET A 58 5.82 -5.86 -4.94
N THR A 59 4.74 -6.64 -5.09
CA THR A 59 4.82 -8.07 -5.43
C THR A 59 5.37 -8.31 -6.83
N ALA A 60 4.96 -7.50 -7.80
CA ALA A 60 5.46 -7.60 -9.17
C ALA A 60 6.96 -7.27 -9.24
N CYS A 61 7.38 -6.20 -8.56
CA CYS A 61 8.78 -5.80 -8.50
C CYS A 61 9.63 -6.85 -7.78
N ALA A 62 9.16 -7.38 -6.64
CA ALA A 62 9.85 -8.45 -5.91
C ALA A 62 10.03 -9.69 -6.79
N ARG A 63 9.00 -10.06 -7.54
CA ARG A 63 9.05 -11.19 -8.45
C ARG A 63 9.98 -10.94 -9.64
N HIS A 64 9.92 -9.74 -10.23
CA HIS A 64 10.81 -9.36 -11.33
C HIS A 64 12.29 -9.45 -10.93
N GLN A 65 12.66 -8.94 -9.74
CA GLN A 65 14.00 -9.07 -9.20
C GLN A 65 14.40 -10.54 -9.02
N LEU A 66 13.50 -11.37 -8.51
CA LEU A 66 13.74 -12.79 -8.34
C LEU A 66 13.94 -13.50 -9.69
N ASP A 67 13.07 -13.24 -10.66
CA ASP A 67 13.14 -13.83 -12.02
C ASP A 67 14.42 -13.39 -12.77
N ALA A 68 14.96 -12.20 -12.44
CA ALA A 68 16.25 -11.70 -12.91
C ALA A 68 17.46 -12.34 -12.20
N GLY A 69 17.23 -13.22 -11.21
CA GLY A 69 18.28 -13.93 -10.50
C GLY A 69 18.79 -13.25 -9.22
N TYR A 70 18.18 -12.14 -8.81
CA TYR A 70 18.55 -11.43 -7.59
C TYR A 70 17.89 -12.03 -6.35
N HIS A 71 18.49 -11.81 -5.18
CA HIS A 71 17.90 -12.15 -3.89
C HIS A 71 16.77 -11.16 -3.56
N SER A 72 15.55 -11.61 -3.66
CA SER A 72 14.37 -10.77 -3.46
C SER A 72 13.33 -11.47 -2.59
N PHE A 73 12.77 -10.73 -1.62
CA PHE A 73 11.85 -11.23 -0.60
C PHE A 73 10.69 -10.27 -0.44
N TYR A 74 9.49 -10.82 -0.30
CA TYR A 74 8.28 -10.06 -0.03
C TYR A 74 7.61 -10.56 1.25
N ALA A 75 7.25 -9.64 2.14
CA ALA A 75 6.49 -9.90 3.35
C ALA A 75 5.59 -8.71 3.70
N THR A 76 4.55 -8.96 4.50
CA THR A 76 3.77 -7.86 5.10
C THR A 76 4.43 -7.44 6.42
N LEU A 77 4.36 -6.14 6.75
CA LEU A 77 4.91 -5.66 8.02
C LEU A 77 4.18 -6.27 9.23
N GLU A 78 2.89 -6.61 9.07
CA GLU A 78 2.11 -7.27 10.10
C GLU A 78 2.66 -8.64 10.44
N ASP A 79 2.94 -9.48 9.42
CA ASP A 79 3.51 -10.81 9.62
C ASP A 79 4.92 -10.73 10.22
N VAL A 80 5.73 -9.77 9.75
CA VAL A 80 7.06 -9.51 10.33
C VAL A 80 6.96 -9.12 11.80
N GLY A 81 6.03 -8.27 12.16
CA GLY A 81 5.84 -7.86 13.56
C GLY A 81 5.34 -8.97 14.49
N ARG A 82 4.63 -9.98 13.94
CA ARG A 82 4.11 -11.12 14.70
C ARG A 82 5.09 -12.28 14.83
N SER A 83 5.84 -12.57 13.77
CA SER A 83 6.63 -13.80 13.66
C SER A 83 8.11 -13.60 13.28
N GLY A 84 8.57 -12.35 13.21
CA GLY A 84 9.87 -11.99 12.66
C GLY A 84 9.95 -12.14 11.15
N LEU A 85 11.02 -11.65 10.53
CA LEU A 85 11.16 -11.66 9.06
C LEU A 85 11.16 -13.09 8.51
N GLU A 86 11.90 -14.02 9.11
CA GLU A 86 11.92 -15.43 8.67
C GLU A 86 10.53 -16.07 8.80
N GLY A 87 9.83 -15.83 9.92
CA GLY A 87 8.49 -16.35 10.17
C GLY A 87 7.46 -15.85 9.18
N ALA A 88 7.59 -14.63 8.70
CA ALA A 88 6.72 -14.00 7.71
C ALA A 88 6.90 -14.59 6.29
N LEU A 89 8.02 -15.24 6.00
CA LEU A 89 8.31 -15.78 4.68
C LEU A 89 7.80 -17.21 4.51
N ARG A 90 7.47 -17.58 3.28
CA ARG A 90 7.15 -18.97 2.92
C ARG A 90 8.38 -19.88 3.11
N PRO A 91 8.22 -21.18 3.35
CA PRO A 91 9.35 -22.09 3.59
C PRO A 91 10.44 -22.05 2.52
N VAL A 92 10.08 -21.95 1.24
CA VAL A 92 11.05 -21.84 0.13
C VAL A 92 11.83 -20.53 0.18
N ASP A 93 11.18 -19.45 0.58
CA ASP A 93 11.79 -18.12 0.66
C ASP A 93 12.70 -18.00 1.89
N ARG A 94 12.43 -18.74 2.99
CA ARG A 94 13.33 -18.83 4.16
C ARG A 94 14.67 -19.47 3.79
N ALA A 95 14.64 -20.56 3.02
CA ALA A 95 15.88 -21.19 2.57
C ALA A 95 16.72 -20.25 1.69
N ARG A 96 16.05 -19.45 0.82
CA ARG A 96 16.72 -18.43 0.01
C ARG A 96 17.26 -17.28 0.86
N LEU A 97 16.52 -16.86 1.90
CA LEU A 97 16.96 -15.82 2.84
C LEU A 97 18.24 -16.26 3.53
N SER A 98 18.28 -17.50 4.06
CA SER A 98 19.48 -18.05 4.71
C SER A 98 20.66 -18.13 3.75
N ALA A 99 20.44 -18.51 2.49
CA ALA A 99 21.48 -18.52 1.47
C ALA A 99 22.02 -17.11 1.15
N TRP A 100 21.12 -16.13 1.03
CA TRP A 100 21.50 -14.74 0.83
C TRP A 100 22.31 -14.18 2.00
N LEU A 101 21.86 -14.42 3.23
CA LEU A 101 22.59 -13.95 4.43
C LEU A 101 24.02 -14.50 4.51
N ALA A 102 24.26 -15.69 3.97
CA ALA A 102 25.58 -16.31 3.87
C ALA A 102 26.40 -15.86 2.64
N SER A 103 25.82 -15.08 1.73
CA SER A 103 26.48 -14.57 0.51
C SER A 103 27.02 -13.16 0.71
N GLU A 104 27.72 -12.62 -0.29
CA GLU A 104 28.18 -11.23 -0.36
C GLU A 104 27.32 -10.39 -1.34
N GLU A 105 26.24 -10.98 -1.87
CA GLU A 105 25.41 -10.36 -2.89
C GLU A 105 24.38 -9.40 -2.29
N ASP A 106 23.94 -8.40 -3.07
CA ASP A 106 22.85 -7.50 -2.67
C ASP A 106 21.52 -8.27 -2.61
N GLY A 107 20.62 -7.85 -1.70
CA GLY A 107 19.30 -8.43 -1.55
C GLY A 107 18.24 -7.37 -1.31
N TRP A 108 17.04 -7.61 -1.84
CA TRP A 108 15.89 -6.69 -1.79
C TRP A 108 14.79 -7.24 -0.90
N LEU A 109 14.39 -6.45 0.08
CA LEU A 109 13.31 -6.72 1.02
C LEU A 109 12.14 -5.77 0.73
N PHE A 110 11.05 -6.30 0.22
CA PHE A 110 9.81 -5.58 -0.03
C PHE A 110 8.85 -5.83 1.14
N ILE A 111 8.65 -4.83 1.98
CA ILE A 111 7.85 -4.92 3.21
C ILE A 111 6.60 -4.05 3.02
N ASP A 112 5.47 -4.71 2.85
CA ASP A 112 4.21 -4.06 2.48
C ASP A 112 3.32 -3.76 3.70
N SER A 113 2.42 -2.77 3.55
CA SER A 113 1.30 -2.51 4.44
C SER A 113 1.68 -2.06 5.86
N VAL A 114 2.51 -1.02 5.99
CA VAL A 114 2.81 -0.37 7.28
C VAL A 114 1.53 0.14 7.98
N ASP A 115 0.58 0.64 7.21
CA ASP A 115 -0.73 1.11 7.68
C ASP A 115 -1.56 -0.01 8.30
N GLU A 116 -1.65 -1.16 7.66
CA GLU A 116 -2.41 -2.31 8.16
C GLU A 116 -1.79 -2.86 9.46
N ALA A 117 -0.46 -2.96 9.51
CA ALA A 117 0.24 -3.38 10.71
C ALA A 117 -0.03 -2.46 11.91
N LYS A 118 -0.01 -1.14 11.70
CA LYS A 118 -0.33 -0.15 12.75
C LYS A 118 -1.78 -0.29 13.23
N HIS A 119 -2.74 -0.44 12.32
CA HIS A 119 -4.14 -0.68 12.66
C HIS A 119 -4.34 -2.02 13.38
N GLY A 120 -3.56 -3.04 13.04
CA GLY A 120 -3.50 -4.32 13.73
C GLY A 120 -2.81 -4.29 15.10
N GLY A 121 -2.41 -3.09 15.59
CA GLY A 121 -1.76 -2.91 16.89
C GLY A 121 -0.28 -3.27 16.91
N ILE A 122 0.33 -3.56 15.77
CA ILE A 122 1.77 -3.81 15.64
C ILE A 122 2.52 -2.46 15.73
N LYS A 123 3.45 -2.36 16.66
CA LYS A 123 4.31 -1.18 16.74
C LYS A 123 5.35 -1.24 15.63
N LEU A 124 5.40 -0.22 14.78
CA LEU A 124 6.36 -0.11 13.67
C LEU A 124 7.79 -0.42 14.13
N ARG A 125 8.21 0.13 15.27
CA ARG A 125 9.54 -0.09 15.85
C ARG A 125 9.87 -1.57 16.10
N ILE A 126 8.88 -2.36 16.54
CA ILE A 126 9.09 -3.81 16.81
C ILE A 126 9.35 -4.55 15.51
N ALA A 127 8.55 -4.27 14.47
CA ALA A 127 8.72 -4.92 13.17
C ALA A 127 10.05 -4.50 12.49
N LEU A 128 10.42 -3.21 12.57
CA LEU A 128 11.70 -2.73 12.04
C LEU A 128 12.89 -3.39 12.74
N ARG A 129 12.83 -3.56 14.06
CA ARG A 129 13.86 -4.24 14.84
C ARG A 129 13.96 -5.72 14.45
N ALA A 130 12.84 -6.41 14.25
CA ALA A 130 12.85 -7.80 13.80
C ALA A 130 13.52 -7.97 12.42
N ILE A 131 13.36 -6.97 11.53
CA ILE A 131 14.09 -6.92 10.26
C ILE A 131 15.58 -6.73 10.52
N ALA A 132 15.97 -5.73 11.34
CA ALA A 132 17.35 -5.42 11.65
C ALA A 132 18.08 -6.63 12.25
N ASP A 133 17.47 -7.30 13.24
CA ASP A 133 18.03 -8.50 13.88
C ASP A 133 18.31 -9.61 12.85
N THR A 134 17.38 -9.81 11.89
CA THR A 134 17.52 -10.85 10.85
C THR A 134 18.63 -10.52 9.87
N ILE A 135 18.79 -9.26 9.46
CA ILE A 135 19.79 -8.86 8.45
C ILE A 135 21.15 -8.48 9.05
N THR A 136 21.37 -8.77 10.33
CA THR A 136 22.63 -8.48 11.00
C THR A 136 23.82 -9.05 10.21
N GLY A 137 24.80 -8.19 9.89
CA GLY A 137 25.95 -8.51 9.01
C GLY A 137 25.66 -8.38 7.50
N ALA A 138 24.42 -8.14 7.10
CA ALA A 138 23.99 -7.91 5.72
C ALA A 138 23.46 -6.47 5.47
N GLU A 139 23.57 -5.59 6.46
CA GLU A 139 22.93 -4.25 6.45
C GLU A 139 23.36 -3.41 5.26
N ARG A 140 24.64 -3.55 4.83
CA ARG A 140 25.23 -2.79 3.72
C ARG A 140 24.68 -3.21 2.36
N ARG A 141 24.33 -4.48 2.21
CA ARG A 141 23.84 -5.05 0.96
C ARG A 141 22.33 -5.25 0.93
N ALA A 142 21.64 -4.88 2.01
CA ALA A 142 20.19 -4.94 2.09
C ALA A 142 19.54 -3.68 1.55
N HIS A 143 18.74 -3.82 0.49
CA HIS A 143 17.85 -2.80 -0.02
C HIS A 143 16.45 -3.03 0.55
N ILE A 144 15.88 -2.07 1.25
CA ILE A 144 14.59 -2.22 1.91
C ILE A 144 13.61 -1.20 1.35
N VAL A 145 12.50 -1.70 0.83
CA VAL A 145 11.37 -0.91 0.36
C VAL A 145 10.19 -1.18 1.29
N LEU A 146 9.78 -0.16 2.05
CA LEU A 146 8.59 -0.19 2.89
C LEU A 146 7.43 0.45 2.16
N SER A 147 6.22 -0.09 2.23
CA SER A 147 5.05 0.58 1.69
C SER A 147 4.01 0.89 2.77
N GLY A 148 3.25 1.96 2.55
CA GLY A 148 2.17 2.37 3.45
C GLY A 148 1.25 3.41 2.82
N ARG A 149 0.19 3.78 3.56
CA ARG A 149 -0.65 4.91 3.17
C ARG A 149 -0.05 6.20 3.71
N TYR A 150 -0.13 7.28 2.93
CA TYR A 150 0.36 8.57 3.39
C TYR A 150 -0.45 9.13 4.57
N THR A 151 -1.75 8.81 4.67
CA THR A 151 -2.61 9.19 5.81
C THR A 151 -2.14 8.59 7.14
N ASP A 152 -1.51 7.42 7.10
CA ASP A 152 -1.07 6.65 8.27
C ASP A 152 0.43 6.80 8.57
N TRP A 153 1.16 7.47 7.69
CA TRP A 153 2.59 7.75 7.84
C TRP A 153 2.83 9.06 8.58
N GLN A 154 3.34 8.98 9.80
CA GLN A 154 3.76 10.13 10.61
C GLN A 154 5.19 10.52 10.24
N PHE A 155 5.36 11.41 9.27
CA PHE A 155 6.61 11.67 8.56
C PHE A 155 7.82 11.78 9.50
N ARG A 156 7.81 12.70 10.46
CA ARG A 156 8.93 12.90 11.39
C ARG A 156 9.18 11.70 12.28
N LYS A 157 8.12 11.13 12.85
CA LYS A 157 8.22 10.06 13.83
C LYS A 157 8.61 8.72 13.20
N ASP A 158 7.90 8.33 12.13
CA ASP A 158 8.09 7.03 11.51
C ASP A 158 9.41 6.97 10.74
N LEU A 159 9.78 8.07 10.06
CA LEU A 159 11.07 8.18 9.38
C LEU A 159 12.25 8.18 10.39
N ALA A 160 12.09 8.84 11.53
CA ALA A 160 13.10 8.79 12.59
C ALA A 160 13.27 7.37 13.15
N GLN A 161 12.16 6.66 13.39
CA GLN A 161 12.22 5.25 13.82
C GLN A 161 12.87 4.35 12.77
N LEU A 162 12.54 4.54 11.48
CA LEU A 162 13.15 3.77 10.41
C LEU A 162 14.67 3.99 10.35
N ASN A 163 15.13 5.23 10.40
CA ASN A 163 16.57 5.54 10.36
C ASN A 163 17.30 5.10 11.62
N GLU A 164 16.62 5.04 12.77
CA GLU A 164 17.18 4.56 14.05
C GLU A 164 17.35 3.03 14.06
N GLU A 165 16.30 2.27 13.64
CA GLU A 165 16.30 0.81 13.72
C GLU A 165 16.96 0.13 12.50
N LEU A 166 16.94 0.79 11.33
CA LEU A 166 17.54 0.30 10.08
C LEU A 166 18.48 1.34 9.47
N PRO A 167 19.55 1.73 10.17
CA PRO A 167 20.50 2.73 9.69
C PRO A 167 21.15 2.25 8.38
N ILE A 168 21.51 3.19 7.51
CA ILE A 168 22.31 2.91 6.33
C ILE A 168 23.79 3.00 6.75
N PRO A 169 24.54 1.88 6.70
CA PRO A 169 25.94 1.90 7.05
C PRO A 169 26.72 2.76 6.04
N THR A 170 27.37 3.81 6.53
CA THR A 170 28.26 4.64 5.73
C THR A 170 29.68 4.06 5.75
N ASP A 171 30.40 4.15 4.65
CA ASP A 171 31.82 3.79 4.56
C ASP A 171 32.71 4.85 5.26
N GLN A 172 32.36 5.21 6.49
CA GLN A 172 33.28 5.99 7.29
C GLN A 172 34.38 5.04 7.75
N VAL A 173 35.51 5.10 7.05
CA VAL A 173 36.78 4.71 7.63
C VAL A 173 36.94 5.62 8.86
N LEU A 174 36.70 5.10 10.05
CA LEU A 174 37.07 5.79 11.28
C LEU A 174 38.53 6.19 11.11
N PRO A 175 38.87 7.48 11.21
CA PRO A 175 40.27 7.87 11.18
C PRO A 175 40.99 7.04 12.24
N PRO A 176 42.19 6.51 11.94
CA PRO A 176 42.95 5.73 12.91
C PRO A 176 43.06 6.55 14.22
N PRO A 177 43.00 5.91 15.40
CA PRO A 177 43.10 6.60 16.66
C PRO A 177 44.38 7.48 16.62
N PRO A 178 44.30 8.75 17.02
CA PRO A 178 45.44 9.64 16.99
C PRO A 178 46.62 8.98 17.71
N THR A 179 47.75 8.88 17.00
CA THR A 179 48.99 8.42 17.62
C THR A 179 49.33 9.37 18.76
N PRO A 180 49.99 8.90 19.83
CA PRO A 180 50.35 9.75 20.98
C PRO A 180 51.08 11.05 20.60
N ASP A 181 51.84 11.05 19.52
CA ASP A 181 52.56 12.23 19.02
C ASP A 181 51.67 13.26 18.31
N ALA A 182 50.50 12.83 17.81
CA ALA A 182 49.50 13.73 17.16
C ALA A 182 48.72 14.56 18.18
N LEU A 183 48.66 14.13 19.43
CA LEU A 183 47.99 14.84 20.52
C LEU A 183 48.73 16.13 20.96
N VAL A 184 50.05 16.22 20.69
CA VAL A 184 50.85 17.39 21.10
C VAL A 184 50.74 18.52 20.09
N ILE A 185 50.54 18.24 18.80
CA ILE A 185 50.48 19.23 17.72
C ILE A 185 49.11 19.84 17.55
N SER A 186 48.02 19.13 17.95
CA SER A 186 46.63 19.56 17.75
C SER A 186 46.17 20.70 18.71
N THR A 187 47.02 21.11 19.64
CA THR A 187 46.66 22.17 20.59
C THR A 187 46.86 23.58 20.01
N ILE A 188 47.52 23.72 18.85
CA ILE A 188 47.87 25.02 18.27
C ILE A 188 46.96 25.44 17.11
N HIS A 189 46.31 24.48 16.39
CA HIS A 189 45.33 24.76 15.36
C HIS A 189 44.07 23.93 15.59
N ARG A 190 43.12 24.50 16.35
CA ARG A 190 41.75 24.01 16.43
C ARG A 190 41.03 24.30 15.12
N GLU A 191 41.34 23.55 14.06
CA GLU A 191 40.31 23.35 13.03
C GLU A 191 39.15 22.61 13.73
N ARG A 192 37.97 23.23 13.71
CA ARG A 192 36.74 22.54 14.11
C ARG A 192 36.69 21.24 13.31
N PRO A 193 36.53 20.06 13.96
CA PRO A 193 36.34 18.83 13.22
C PRO A 193 35.20 19.06 12.26
N LYS A 194 35.42 18.84 10.96
CA LYS A 194 34.34 18.83 9.97
C LYS A 194 33.27 17.93 10.52
N ALA A 195 32.03 18.46 10.62
CA ALA A 195 30.90 17.65 11.01
C ALA A 195 30.92 16.36 10.16
N PRO A 196 30.71 15.19 10.77
CA PRO A 196 30.64 13.95 10.00
C PRO A 196 29.62 14.15 8.88
N PRO A 197 29.90 13.60 7.67
CA PRO A 197 28.94 13.69 6.58
C PRO A 197 27.58 13.16 7.09
N PRO A 198 26.48 13.81 6.67
CA PRO A 198 25.16 13.37 7.10
C PRO A 198 24.99 11.90 6.73
N LEU A 199 24.56 11.10 7.73
CA LEU A 199 24.15 9.71 7.49
C LEU A 199 23.16 9.69 6.33
N GLU A 200 23.36 8.82 5.36
CA GLU A 200 22.35 8.57 4.35
C GLU A 200 21.01 8.23 5.05
N LYS A 201 19.96 8.93 4.67
CA LYS A 201 18.64 8.72 5.26
C LYS A 201 17.76 7.97 4.27
N ALA A 202 16.77 7.27 4.80
CA ALA A 202 15.73 6.70 3.98
C ALA A 202 15.02 7.79 3.17
N ILE A 203 14.74 7.49 1.91
CA ILE A 203 14.02 8.38 0.98
C ILE A 203 12.55 8.02 1.02
N VAL A 204 11.70 9.03 1.14
CA VAL A 204 10.25 8.86 1.06
C VAL A 204 9.77 9.29 -0.32
N VAL A 205 9.03 8.42 -0.99
CA VAL A 205 8.45 8.69 -2.29
C VAL A 205 6.96 8.45 -2.28
N VAL A 206 6.24 9.21 -3.09
CA VAL A 206 4.80 9.05 -3.31
C VAL A 206 4.58 8.46 -4.70
N MET A 207 3.78 7.41 -4.79
CA MET A 207 3.36 6.82 -6.07
C MET A 207 2.38 7.75 -6.77
N THR A 208 2.70 8.17 -7.99
CA THR A 208 1.81 9.04 -8.78
C THR A 208 0.59 8.28 -9.29
N GLY A 209 -0.51 8.99 -9.50
CA GLY A 209 -1.67 8.47 -10.23
C GLY A 209 -1.30 8.06 -11.66
N LEU A 210 -2.16 7.26 -12.28
CA LEU A 210 -1.98 6.88 -13.69
C LEU A 210 -2.19 8.10 -14.58
N ASP A 211 -1.30 8.30 -15.53
CA ASP A 211 -1.47 9.25 -16.64
C ASP A 211 -2.16 8.57 -17.85
N ALA A 212 -2.40 9.33 -18.90
CA ALA A 212 -3.09 8.83 -20.09
C ALA A 212 -2.38 7.63 -20.73
N GLU A 213 -1.06 7.59 -20.72
CA GLU A 213 -0.28 6.48 -21.27
C GLU A 213 -0.49 5.21 -20.43
N ARG A 214 -0.45 5.32 -19.11
CA ARG A 214 -0.63 4.19 -18.19
C ARG A 214 -2.07 3.71 -18.16
N VAL A 215 -3.05 4.63 -18.27
CA VAL A 215 -4.46 4.27 -18.46
C VAL A 215 -4.66 3.47 -19.74
N ARG A 216 -4.01 3.85 -20.85
CA ARG A 216 -4.02 3.08 -22.10
C ARG A 216 -3.40 1.69 -21.95
N LEU A 217 -2.25 1.60 -21.26
CA LEU A 217 -1.58 0.31 -20.98
C LEU A 217 -2.49 -0.59 -20.16
N PHE A 218 -3.11 -0.05 -19.11
CA PHE A 218 -4.05 -0.79 -18.26
C PHE A 218 -5.24 -1.32 -19.07
N ALA A 219 -5.93 -0.43 -19.79
CA ALA A 219 -7.09 -0.77 -20.62
C ALA A 219 -6.74 -1.80 -21.71
N LYS A 220 -5.58 -1.67 -22.33
CA LYS A 220 -5.05 -2.66 -23.29
C LYS A 220 -4.83 -4.02 -22.64
N GLY A 221 -4.23 -4.04 -21.45
CA GLY A 221 -4.01 -5.27 -20.67
C GLY A 221 -5.29 -5.96 -20.23
N LYS A 222 -6.38 -5.20 -20.12
CA LYS A 222 -7.75 -5.69 -19.87
C LYS A 222 -8.56 -5.98 -21.15
N ASN A 223 -7.91 -6.00 -22.31
CA ASN A 223 -8.52 -6.32 -23.62
C ASN A 223 -9.54 -5.29 -24.16
N VAL A 224 -9.46 -4.03 -23.76
CA VAL A 224 -10.24 -2.96 -24.38
C VAL A 224 -9.77 -2.78 -25.82
N GLN A 225 -10.68 -3.00 -26.79
CA GLN A 225 -10.34 -3.00 -28.22
C GLN A 225 -10.19 -1.57 -28.81
N ASN A 226 -11.10 -0.66 -28.47
CA ASN A 226 -11.10 0.71 -28.97
C ASN A 226 -10.60 1.69 -27.88
N LEU A 227 -9.29 1.75 -27.73
CA LEU A 227 -8.63 2.57 -26.70
C LEU A 227 -8.89 4.07 -26.88
N ASP A 228 -8.92 4.56 -28.14
CA ASP A 228 -9.15 5.99 -28.41
C ASP A 228 -10.55 6.42 -28.04
N ALA A 229 -11.55 5.58 -28.36
CA ALA A 229 -12.93 5.85 -27.97
C ALA A 229 -13.10 5.78 -26.45
N PHE A 230 -12.45 4.80 -25.78
CA PHE A 230 -12.47 4.69 -24.32
C PHE A 230 -11.89 5.93 -23.64
N ILE A 231 -10.70 6.37 -24.06
CA ILE A 231 -10.05 7.57 -23.53
C ILE A 231 -10.88 8.82 -23.82
N GLY A 232 -11.41 8.95 -25.05
CA GLY A 232 -12.27 10.09 -25.41
C GLY A 232 -13.53 10.17 -24.54
N GLN A 233 -14.08 9.04 -24.12
CA GLN A 233 -15.22 9.03 -23.20
C GLN A 233 -14.83 9.35 -21.74
N ILE A 234 -13.65 8.93 -21.27
CA ILE A 234 -13.12 9.38 -19.98
C ILE A 234 -13.00 10.91 -19.94
N GLU A 235 -12.52 11.52 -21.03
CA GLU A 235 -12.42 12.98 -21.15
C GLU A 235 -13.80 13.64 -21.19
N ALA A 236 -14.69 13.16 -22.05
CA ALA A 236 -16.02 13.73 -22.23
C ALA A 236 -16.88 13.66 -20.96
N ALA A 237 -16.74 12.61 -20.16
CA ALA A 237 -17.44 12.40 -18.90
C ALA A 237 -16.70 12.99 -17.68
N ASN A 238 -15.53 13.63 -17.88
CA ASN A 238 -14.67 14.19 -16.83
C ASN A 238 -14.28 13.16 -15.73
N LEU A 239 -13.94 11.94 -16.15
CA LEU A 239 -13.65 10.81 -15.26
C LEU A 239 -12.17 10.60 -14.97
N TRP A 240 -11.29 11.54 -15.34
CA TRP A 240 -9.85 11.40 -15.13
C TRP A 240 -9.45 11.20 -13.67
N GLN A 241 -10.17 11.77 -12.72
CA GLN A 241 -9.88 11.57 -11.31
C GLN A 241 -10.01 10.08 -10.91
N PHE A 242 -10.99 9.37 -11.48
CA PHE A 242 -11.20 7.94 -11.27
C PHE A 242 -10.21 7.10 -12.08
N ALA A 243 -9.95 7.47 -13.34
CA ALA A 243 -9.03 6.76 -14.21
C ALA A 243 -7.57 6.75 -13.68
N ARG A 244 -7.20 7.67 -12.81
CA ARG A 244 -5.86 7.73 -12.20
C ARG A 244 -5.56 6.62 -11.19
N ARG A 245 -6.57 5.98 -10.61
CA ARG A 245 -6.41 4.89 -9.65
C ARG A 245 -6.72 3.56 -10.33
N PRO A 246 -5.82 2.57 -10.30
CA PRO A 246 -6.07 1.26 -10.93
C PRO A 246 -7.38 0.60 -10.50
N LEU A 247 -7.75 0.72 -9.22
CA LEU A 247 -8.99 0.14 -8.71
C LEU A 247 -10.23 0.76 -9.33
N ASP A 248 -10.27 2.08 -9.45
CA ASP A 248 -11.39 2.81 -10.05
C ASP A 248 -11.39 2.64 -11.58
N LEU A 249 -10.19 2.64 -12.19
CA LEU A 249 -10.03 2.39 -13.62
C LEU A 249 -10.51 0.99 -14.02
N ASP A 250 -10.35 0.00 -13.14
CA ASP A 250 -10.87 -1.36 -13.38
C ASP A 250 -12.38 -1.34 -13.56
N TRP A 251 -13.09 -0.57 -12.75
CA TRP A 251 -14.53 -0.37 -12.88
C TRP A 251 -14.93 0.32 -14.20
N LEU A 252 -14.20 1.35 -14.59
CA LEU A 252 -14.45 2.02 -15.88
C LEU A 252 -14.27 1.05 -17.04
N VAL A 253 -13.25 0.20 -16.96
CA VAL A 253 -12.98 -0.82 -17.99
C VAL A 253 -14.05 -1.91 -17.99
N GLU A 254 -14.44 -2.43 -16.83
CA GLU A 254 -15.51 -3.43 -16.71
C GLU A 254 -16.81 -2.90 -17.32
N PHE A 255 -17.22 -1.69 -16.95
CA PHE A 255 -18.40 -1.04 -17.51
C PHE A 255 -18.32 -0.85 -19.03
N TRP A 256 -17.15 -0.40 -19.52
CA TRP A 256 -16.90 -0.24 -20.96
C TRP A 256 -17.03 -1.56 -21.73
N LEU A 257 -16.45 -2.64 -21.19
CA LEU A 257 -16.50 -3.96 -21.84
C LEU A 257 -17.93 -4.51 -21.94
N CYS A 258 -18.78 -4.20 -20.94
CA CYS A 258 -20.18 -4.63 -20.93
C CYS A 258 -21.07 -3.76 -21.82
N HIS A 259 -20.85 -2.44 -21.87
CA HIS A 259 -21.80 -1.48 -22.46
C HIS A 259 -21.27 -0.74 -23.69
N ALA A 260 -19.99 -0.88 -24.04
CA ALA A 260 -19.30 -0.14 -25.11
C ALA A 260 -19.44 1.40 -25.02
N ARG A 261 -19.73 1.91 -23.82
CA ARG A 261 -19.83 3.33 -23.49
C ARG A 261 -19.47 3.54 -22.01
N LEU A 262 -19.14 4.76 -21.63
CA LEU A 262 -19.13 5.18 -20.23
C LEU A 262 -20.40 6.00 -19.95
N GLY A 263 -21.02 5.74 -18.81
CA GLY A 263 -22.18 6.49 -18.32
C GLY A 263 -21.79 7.65 -17.42
N SER A 264 -22.75 8.18 -16.68
CA SER A 264 -22.43 9.03 -15.54
C SER A 264 -21.73 8.19 -14.45
N LEU A 265 -20.98 8.86 -13.56
CA LEU A 265 -20.33 8.14 -12.45
C LEU A 265 -21.36 7.38 -11.61
N ALA A 266 -22.49 7.99 -11.30
CA ALA A 266 -23.56 7.35 -10.54
C ALA A 266 -24.08 6.09 -11.22
N GLU A 267 -24.38 6.17 -12.54
CA GLU A 267 -24.83 5.00 -13.32
C GLU A 267 -23.80 3.86 -13.27
N MET A 268 -22.52 4.18 -13.48
CA MET A 268 -21.45 3.18 -13.48
C MET A 268 -21.29 2.51 -12.11
N LEU A 269 -21.31 3.30 -11.03
CA LEU A 269 -21.19 2.77 -9.67
C LEU A 269 -22.42 1.91 -9.31
N GLU A 270 -23.63 2.33 -9.67
CA GLU A 270 -24.86 1.58 -9.43
C GLU A 270 -24.82 0.20 -10.13
N VAL A 271 -24.43 0.17 -11.40
CA VAL A 271 -24.31 -1.08 -12.15
C VAL A 271 -23.23 -1.99 -11.58
N CYS A 272 -22.03 -1.45 -11.33
CA CYS A 272 -20.92 -2.24 -10.78
C CYS A 272 -21.24 -2.74 -9.34
N LEU A 273 -21.94 -1.98 -8.53
CA LEU A 273 -22.39 -2.41 -7.21
C LEU A 273 -23.41 -3.54 -7.33
N ALA A 274 -24.39 -3.42 -8.24
CA ALA A 274 -25.39 -4.45 -8.45
C ALA A 274 -24.77 -5.78 -8.90
N GLU A 275 -23.77 -5.75 -9.80
CA GLU A 275 -23.01 -6.94 -10.22
C GLU A 275 -22.23 -7.58 -9.07
N ARG A 276 -21.52 -6.78 -8.28
CA ARG A 276 -20.72 -7.26 -7.12
C ARG A 276 -21.56 -7.73 -5.94
N LEU A 277 -22.81 -7.33 -5.89
CA LEU A 277 -23.77 -7.84 -4.91
C LEU A 277 -24.33 -9.21 -5.26
N GLN A 278 -24.16 -9.65 -6.51
CA GLN A 278 -24.50 -11.02 -6.86
C GLN A 278 -23.51 -11.98 -6.23
N GLU A 279 -24.02 -13.09 -5.67
CA GLU A 279 -23.15 -14.13 -5.12
C GLU A 279 -22.51 -14.91 -6.27
N SER A 280 -21.18 -14.83 -6.36
CA SER A 280 -20.41 -15.51 -7.39
C SER A 280 -20.07 -16.97 -7.05
N ASN A 281 -20.20 -17.36 -5.78
CA ASN A 281 -19.94 -18.72 -5.35
C ASN A 281 -21.21 -19.58 -5.47
N LEU A 282 -21.20 -20.57 -6.38
CA LEU A 282 -22.35 -21.44 -6.69
C LEU A 282 -22.84 -22.23 -5.47
N ASP A 283 -21.97 -22.60 -4.55
CA ASP A 283 -22.36 -23.34 -3.33
C ASP A 283 -23.02 -22.44 -2.31
N ARG A 284 -22.64 -21.17 -2.23
CA ARG A 284 -23.27 -20.15 -1.40
C ARG A 284 -24.57 -19.63 -2.03
N ALA A 285 -24.61 -19.46 -3.37
CA ALA A 285 -25.81 -19.02 -4.07
C ALA A 285 -27.04 -19.92 -3.86
N ARG A 286 -26.83 -21.22 -3.57
CA ARG A 286 -27.91 -22.17 -3.25
C ARG A 286 -28.54 -21.95 -1.87
N GLN A 287 -27.79 -21.31 -0.96
CA GLN A 287 -28.21 -21.02 0.41
C GLN A 287 -28.53 -19.55 0.63
N ASP A 288 -28.22 -18.73 -0.39
CA ASP A 288 -28.32 -17.29 -0.31
C ASP A 288 -29.76 -16.83 -0.57
N THR A 289 -30.35 -16.25 0.46
CA THR A 289 -31.69 -15.67 0.42
C THR A 289 -31.67 -14.15 0.21
N LEU A 290 -30.47 -13.57 0.01
CA LEU A 290 -30.32 -12.13 -0.04
C LEU A 290 -30.57 -11.59 -1.44
N ASP A 291 -31.72 -10.95 -1.64
CA ASP A 291 -32.07 -10.25 -2.86
C ASP A 291 -31.15 -9.06 -3.13
N VAL A 292 -30.73 -8.87 -4.41
CA VAL A 292 -29.81 -7.79 -4.83
C VAL A 292 -30.39 -6.42 -4.52
N ALA A 293 -31.69 -6.18 -4.72
CA ALA A 293 -32.32 -4.88 -4.44
C ALA A 293 -32.32 -4.57 -2.95
N ARG A 294 -32.60 -5.59 -2.10
CA ARG A 294 -32.50 -5.47 -0.64
C ARG A 294 -31.06 -5.21 -0.19
N ALA A 295 -30.10 -5.89 -0.79
CA ALA A 295 -28.68 -5.70 -0.51
C ALA A 295 -28.21 -4.30 -0.93
N MET A 296 -28.64 -3.78 -2.08
CA MET A 296 -28.34 -2.42 -2.53
C MET A 296 -28.83 -1.38 -1.54
N ASN A 297 -30.10 -1.44 -1.12
CA ASN A 297 -30.64 -0.52 -0.10
C ASN A 297 -29.85 -0.59 1.23
N ALA A 298 -29.39 -1.77 1.61
CA ALA A 298 -28.58 -1.91 2.81
C ALA A 298 -27.19 -1.24 2.66
N ILE A 299 -26.57 -1.36 1.50
CA ILE A 299 -25.29 -0.70 1.20
C ILE A 299 -25.43 0.82 1.23
N GLU A 300 -26.49 1.37 0.62
CA GLU A 300 -26.80 2.81 0.67
C GLU A 300 -26.91 3.31 2.11
N ARG A 301 -27.63 2.56 2.96
CA ARG A 301 -27.76 2.88 4.39
C ARG A 301 -26.43 2.81 5.14
N ILE A 302 -25.62 1.78 4.87
CA ILE A 302 -24.27 1.65 5.47
C ILE A 302 -23.37 2.78 4.99
N GLY A 303 -23.35 3.07 3.68
CA GLY A 303 -22.55 4.15 3.09
C GLY A 303 -22.92 5.51 3.69
N ALA A 304 -24.20 5.84 3.75
CA ALA A 304 -24.68 7.06 4.39
C ALA A 304 -24.26 7.14 5.87
N ALA A 305 -24.43 6.05 6.63
CA ALA A 305 -24.03 6.01 8.04
C ALA A 305 -22.51 6.15 8.22
N MET A 306 -21.70 5.59 7.33
CA MET A 306 -20.25 5.73 7.36
C MET A 306 -19.82 7.17 7.04
N VAL A 307 -20.37 7.77 5.99
CA VAL A 307 -20.02 9.14 5.56
C VAL A 307 -20.43 10.15 6.63
N PHE A 308 -21.70 10.16 7.04
CA PHE A 308 -22.20 11.11 8.04
C PHE A 308 -21.64 10.86 9.44
N GLY A 309 -21.42 9.59 9.80
CA GLY A 309 -20.83 9.19 11.08
C GLY A 309 -19.31 9.32 11.12
N ARG A 310 -18.64 9.66 10.00
CA ARG A 310 -17.16 9.66 9.86
C ARG A 310 -16.55 8.33 10.30
N LYS A 311 -17.15 7.22 9.85
CA LYS A 311 -16.69 5.87 10.12
C LYS A 311 -15.97 5.31 8.91
N THR A 312 -14.94 4.51 9.12
CA THR A 312 -14.11 3.92 8.05
C THR A 312 -14.29 2.41 7.92
N THR A 313 -14.85 1.77 8.94
CA THR A 313 -15.09 0.32 8.97
C THR A 313 -16.43 0.01 9.60
N THR A 314 -16.94 -1.19 9.35
CA THR A 314 -18.09 -1.78 10.04
C THR A 314 -17.70 -3.07 10.76
N ARG A 315 -18.33 -3.38 11.88
CA ARG A 315 -18.11 -4.63 12.62
C ARG A 315 -18.80 -5.78 11.91
N VAL A 316 -18.08 -6.90 11.81
CA VAL A 316 -18.68 -8.16 11.35
C VAL A 316 -19.44 -8.78 12.53
N PRO A 317 -20.72 -9.15 12.36
CA PRO A 317 -21.47 -9.85 13.39
C PRO A 317 -20.75 -11.13 13.83
N ASP A 318 -20.81 -11.43 15.12
CA ASP A 318 -20.29 -12.67 15.73
C ASP A 318 -18.75 -12.90 15.58
N ALA A 319 -17.98 -11.85 15.27
CA ALA A 319 -16.52 -11.95 15.33
C ALA A 319 -16.07 -12.20 16.79
N GLU A 320 -15.28 -13.27 17.00
CA GLU A 320 -14.81 -13.71 18.33
C GLU A 320 -14.00 -12.66 19.11
N ILE A 321 -13.60 -11.57 18.46
CA ILE A 321 -12.73 -10.55 19.07
C ILE A 321 -13.56 -9.32 19.41
N THR A 322 -14.00 -9.26 20.64
CA THR A 322 -14.59 -8.05 21.23
C THR A 322 -13.47 -7.08 21.64
N LEU A 323 -12.93 -6.32 20.70
CA LEU A 323 -12.15 -5.16 21.08
C LEU A 323 -13.08 -4.04 21.56
N SER A 324 -12.65 -3.36 22.61
CA SER A 324 -13.31 -2.16 23.18
C SER A 324 -13.77 -1.22 22.06
N ALA A 325 -14.90 -0.56 22.26
CA ALA A 325 -15.56 0.34 21.31
C ALA A 325 -14.55 1.24 20.58
N ASP A 326 -14.26 0.88 19.32
CA ASP A 326 -13.46 1.72 18.44
C ASP A 326 -14.39 2.79 17.83
N PRO A 327 -14.11 4.07 18.11
CA PRO A 327 -14.95 5.15 17.62
C PRO A 327 -14.94 5.27 16.09
N SER A 328 -13.99 4.65 15.37
CA SER A 328 -13.93 4.66 13.91
C SER A 328 -14.77 3.55 13.24
N SER A 329 -15.32 2.62 14.00
CA SER A 329 -16.10 1.49 13.50
C SER A 329 -17.61 1.71 13.71
N LEU A 330 -18.40 1.33 12.69
CA LEU A 330 -19.85 1.32 12.70
C LEU A 330 -20.34 -0.06 13.17
N ASP A 331 -21.37 -0.10 14.02
CA ASP A 331 -22.08 -1.35 14.26
C ASP A 331 -23.17 -1.52 13.20
N ILE A 332 -23.05 -2.58 12.38
CA ILE A 332 -24.02 -2.83 11.31
C ILE A 332 -25.41 -3.10 11.86
N ALA A 333 -25.53 -3.58 13.11
CA ALA A 333 -26.82 -3.82 13.73
C ALA A 333 -27.60 -2.52 14.00
N ASP A 334 -26.90 -1.42 14.27
CA ASP A 334 -27.53 -0.11 14.46
C ASP A 334 -28.08 0.46 13.15
N VAL A 335 -27.43 0.14 12.02
CA VAL A 335 -27.83 0.62 10.69
C VAL A 335 -28.90 -0.24 10.05
N LEU A 336 -28.83 -1.55 10.27
CA LEU A 336 -29.74 -2.56 9.72
C LEU A 336 -30.47 -3.33 10.85
N PRO A 337 -31.25 -2.66 11.70
CA PRO A 337 -31.90 -3.31 12.83
C PRO A 337 -32.89 -4.40 12.39
N ASP A 338 -33.51 -4.20 11.21
CA ASP A 338 -34.51 -5.11 10.65
C ASP A 338 -33.93 -6.37 9.98
N TRP A 339 -32.58 -6.49 9.96
CA TRP A 339 -31.88 -7.61 9.34
C TRP A 339 -31.49 -8.66 10.38
N SER A 340 -31.57 -9.93 9.99
CA SER A 340 -31.03 -11.01 10.83
C SER A 340 -29.48 -10.93 10.89
N SER A 341 -28.86 -11.49 11.92
CA SER A 341 -27.39 -11.60 12.03
C SER A 341 -26.81 -12.34 10.82
N GLN A 342 -27.49 -13.38 10.36
CA GLN A 342 -27.11 -14.15 9.18
C GLN A 342 -27.12 -13.31 7.90
N ASP A 343 -28.18 -12.52 7.64
CA ASP A 343 -28.26 -11.67 6.45
C ASP A 343 -27.18 -10.58 6.47
N ARG A 344 -26.89 -10.00 7.65
CA ARG A 344 -25.80 -9.03 7.82
C ARG A 344 -24.44 -9.65 7.50
N SER A 345 -24.18 -10.85 7.97
CA SER A 345 -22.95 -11.59 7.70
C SER A 345 -22.83 -11.94 6.21
N LEU A 346 -23.91 -12.39 5.57
CA LEU A 346 -23.96 -12.67 4.12
C LEU A 346 -23.68 -11.41 3.29
N LEU A 347 -24.23 -10.26 3.68
CA LEU A 347 -23.98 -8.98 3.01
C LEU A 347 -22.50 -8.60 3.04
N LEU A 348 -21.85 -8.72 4.21
CA LEU A 348 -20.45 -8.35 4.38
C LEU A 348 -19.46 -9.32 3.68
N LEU A 349 -19.93 -10.49 3.27
CA LEU A 349 -19.15 -11.44 2.44
C LEU A 349 -19.20 -11.12 0.94
N ARG A 350 -20.03 -10.17 0.51
CA ARG A 350 -20.12 -9.77 -0.89
C ARG A 350 -18.85 -9.03 -1.34
N ALA A 351 -18.55 -9.11 -2.63
CA ALA A 351 -17.37 -8.49 -3.27
C ALA A 351 -17.31 -6.96 -3.18
N VAL A 352 -18.33 -6.34 -2.60
CA VAL A 352 -18.37 -4.90 -2.29
C VAL A 352 -17.56 -4.56 -1.04
N PHE A 353 -17.33 -5.54 -0.17
CA PHE A 353 -16.62 -5.36 1.08
C PHE A 353 -15.30 -6.15 1.08
N ASP A 354 -14.26 -5.52 1.61
CA ASP A 354 -13.00 -6.16 1.94
C ASP A 354 -12.94 -6.51 3.43
N PRO A 355 -12.34 -7.64 3.80
CA PRO A 355 -11.99 -7.90 5.17
C PRO A 355 -11.08 -6.79 5.69
N ALA A 356 -11.41 -6.23 6.84
CA ALA A 356 -10.54 -5.36 7.61
C ALA A 356 -10.07 -6.11 8.86
N THR A 357 -9.00 -5.62 9.50
CA THR A 357 -8.42 -6.27 10.67
C THR A 357 -9.43 -6.41 11.82
N LEU A 358 -9.32 -7.48 12.60
CA LEU A 358 -10.01 -7.68 13.86
C LEU A 358 -11.56 -7.79 13.76
N GLY A 359 -12.06 -8.60 12.83
CA GLY A 359 -13.49 -8.84 12.71
C GLY A 359 -14.27 -7.64 12.18
N ARG A 360 -13.65 -6.85 11.32
CA ARG A 360 -14.24 -5.71 10.65
C ARG A 360 -14.29 -5.92 9.15
N ALA A 361 -15.14 -5.18 8.48
CA ALA A 361 -15.20 -5.05 7.03
C ALA A 361 -15.17 -3.57 6.63
N ARG A 362 -14.72 -3.26 5.44
CA ARG A 362 -14.75 -1.93 4.82
C ARG A 362 -15.24 -2.04 3.39
N PHE A 363 -15.74 -0.97 2.82
CA PHE A 363 -15.97 -0.96 1.39
C PHE A 363 -14.67 -1.21 0.62
N HIS A 364 -14.75 -2.03 -0.42
CA HIS A 364 -13.63 -2.31 -1.31
C HIS A 364 -13.06 -1.04 -1.94
N ASN A 365 -13.94 -0.06 -2.20
CA ASN A 365 -13.58 1.27 -2.69
C ASN A 365 -14.31 2.34 -1.87
N ASP A 366 -13.58 3.35 -1.37
CA ASP A 366 -14.16 4.42 -0.55
C ASP A 366 -15.25 5.20 -1.30
N ASN A 367 -15.21 5.24 -2.63
CA ASN A 367 -16.25 5.87 -3.47
C ASN A 367 -17.58 5.12 -3.42
N GLN A 368 -17.60 3.83 -3.07
CA GLN A 368 -18.83 3.04 -2.93
C GLN A 368 -19.71 3.51 -1.76
N ALA A 369 -19.10 4.15 -0.77
CA ALA A 369 -19.85 4.68 0.37
C ALA A 369 -20.59 5.99 0.06
N VAL A 370 -20.30 6.63 -1.07
CA VAL A 370 -20.80 7.99 -1.42
C VAL A 370 -21.98 7.94 -2.40
N VAL A 371 -22.23 6.78 -3.01
CA VAL A 371 -23.37 6.51 -3.91
C VAL A 371 -24.54 5.93 -3.13
#